data_ba79165b34550cafcd2af87074d372b4
#
_entry.id   ba79165b34550cafcd2af87074d372b4
#
_cell.length_a   1.000
_cell.length_b   1.000
_cell.length_c   1.000
_cell.angle_alpha   90.00
_cell.angle_beta   90.00
_cell.angle_gamma   90.00
#
_symmetry.space_group_name_H-M   'P 1'
#
loop_
_entity.id
_entity.type
_entity.pdbx_description
1 polymer ?
#
loop_
_entity_poly.entity_id
_entity_poly.type
_entity_poly.pdbx_seq_one_letter_code
_entity_poly.pdbx_strand_id
1 'polypeptide(L)'
;MKILMLGWELPPHNSGGLGVACYQMSKALASEGVDIDFIIPYTAEHPGIDYMNIYSATPLPPNYHDLGAYNNGSEEDRENAKDEYGLSPMRAVQRRYGKYVRKFVKNHQPDAIHAHDWLTMEAGIIAKEMTGAPLIVHVHATEFDRSGEQSGNPLVHEIEQQGLLMADRIIAVSEITKEIIVKNYHIPPEKIEVVYNAIDLADLPPHEYDASTYRYLEELKKDGYTVVGALTRLTVQKGLTYFVRAAAKALDKYEKIVLVLSG
;
A
#
# COMPACT_ATOMS: atom_id res chain seq x y z
N MET A 1 -14.96 19.98 5.20
CA MET A 1 -14.72 18.74 5.97
C MET A 1 -13.23 18.55 6.09
N LYS A 2 -12.74 18.23 7.29
CA LYS A 2 -11.32 18.00 7.55
C LYS A 2 -11.07 16.51 7.85
N ILE A 3 -10.17 15.88 7.10
CA ILE A 3 -9.83 14.46 7.26
C ILE A 3 -8.40 14.32 7.80
N LEU A 4 -8.24 13.48 8.81
CA LEU A 4 -6.94 12.96 9.21
C LEU A 4 -6.67 11.68 8.43
N MET A 5 -5.79 11.76 7.44
CA MET A 5 -5.39 10.60 6.63
C MET A 5 -4.08 10.02 7.17
N LEU A 6 -4.10 8.73 7.49
CA LEU A 6 -2.96 7.99 8.02
C LEU A 6 -2.42 7.10 6.92
N GLY A 7 -1.28 7.46 6.36
CA GLY A 7 -0.63 6.72 5.28
C GLY A 7 0.77 6.23 5.65
N TRP A 8 1.35 5.42 4.78
CA TRP A 8 2.67 4.84 4.99
C TRP A 8 3.67 5.26 3.92
N GLU A 9 3.20 5.54 2.73
CA GLU A 9 4.00 5.91 1.56
C GLU A 9 3.30 7.01 0.76
N LEU A 10 4.09 7.90 0.16
CA LEU A 10 3.66 8.89 -0.83
C LEU A 10 4.74 9.07 -1.90
N PRO A 11 4.37 9.33 -3.17
CA PRO A 11 5.32 9.70 -4.20
C PRO A 11 6.16 10.94 -3.82
N PRO A 12 7.44 11.00 -4.23
CA PRO A 12 8.18 10.01 -5.02
C PRO A 12 8.76 8.87 -4.17
N HIS A 13 8.47 8.80 -2.89
CA HIS A 13 9.04 7.87 -1.91
C HIS A 13 8.08 6.70 -1.61
N ASN A 14 7.65 6.02 -2.66
CA ASN A 14 6.78 4.85 -2.55
C ASN A 14 7.42 3.61 -3.18
N SER A 15 7.22 2.46 -2.53
CA SER A 15 7.73 1.16 -3.00
C SER A 15 6.69 0.38 -3.81
N GLY A 16 5.47 0.88 -3.91
CA GLY A 16 4.38 0.16 -4.58
C GLY A 16 3.12 0.98 -4.79
N GLY A 17 2.03 0.27 -5.09
CA GLY A 17 0.74 0.86 -5.43
C GLY A 17 0.04 1.60 -4.29
N LEU A 18 0.37 1.28 -3.03
CA LEU A 18 -0.25 1.92 -1.85
C LEU A 18 -0.03 3.45 -1.87
N GLY A 19 1.22 3.89 -2.04
CA GLY A 19 1.55 5.32 -2.08
C GLY A 19 0.88 6.04 -3.26
N VAL A 20 0.83 5.38 -4.44
CA VAL A 20 0.14 5.93 -5.62
C VAL A 20 -1.36 6.06 -5.37
N ALA A 21 -2.00 5.03 -4.80
CA ALA A 21 -3.42 5.06 -4.48
C ALA A 21 -3.76 6.16 -3.45
N CYS A 22 -2.96 6.30 -2.40
CA CYS A 22 -3.12 7.38 -1.41
C CYS A 22 -2.96 8.77 -2.05
N TYR A 23 -1.98 8.93 -2.94
CA TYR A 23 -1.75 10.19 -3.67
C TYR A 23 -2.94 10.55 -4.55
N GLN A 24 -3.39 9.64 -5.42
CA GLN A 24 -4.49 9.90 -6.35
C GLN A 24 -5.80 10.18 -5.61
N MET A 25 -6.08 9.43 -4.55
CA MET A 25 -7.28 9.62 -3.73
C MET A 25 -7.24 10.96 -2.98
N SER A 26 -6.12 11.31 -2.33
CA SER A 26 -6.01 12.57 -1.61
C SER A 26 -6.12 13.76 -2.55
N LYS A 27 -5.55 13.69 -3.76
CA LYS A 27 -5.69 14.70 -4.82
C LYS A 27 -7.16 14.89 -5.23
N ALA A 28 -7.87 13.79 -5.47
CA ALA A 28 -9.29 13.81 -5.85
C ALA A 28 -10.15 14.38 -4.70
N LEU A 29 -9.95 13.94 -3.46
CA LEU A 29 -10.69 14.47 -2.30
C LEU A 29 -10.45 15.96 -2.07
N ALA A 30 -9.19 16.42 -2.24
CA ALA A 30 -8.87 17.84 -2.13
C ALA A 30 -9.57 18.68 -3.23
N SER A 31 -9.69 18.15 -4.46
CA SER A 31 -10.43 18.82 -5.54
C SER A 31 -11.93 18.95 -5.25
N GLU A 32 -12.48 18.09 -4.40
CA GLU A 32 -13.86 18.17 -3.89
C GLU A 32 -13.98 19.06 -2.62
N GLY A 33 -12.93 19.80 -2.27
CA GLY A 33 -12.92 20.75 -1.15
C GLY A 33 -12.72 20.11 0.22
N VAL A 34 -12.10 18.93 0.28
CA VAL A 34 -11.73 18.28 1.54
C VAL A 34 -10.37 18.79 2.00
N ASP A 35 -10.30 19.26 3.25
CA ASP A 35 -9.04 19.64 3.91
C ASP A 35 -8.38 18.37 4.49
N ILE A 36 -7.13 18.10 4.13
CA ILE A 36 -6.46 16.84 4.46
C ILE A 36 -5.18 17.12 5.27
N ASP A 37 -5.14 16.59 6.49
CA ASP A 37 -3.91 16.41 7.25
C ASP A 37 -3.41 14.96 7.02
N PHE A 38 -2.31 14.80 6.30
CA PHE A 38 -1.73 13.49 5.96
C PHE A 38 -0.51 13.20 6.83
N ILE A 39 -0.51 12.10 7.57
CA ILE A 39 0.64 11.70 8.40
C ILE A 39 1.36 10.50 7.75
N ILE A 40 2.70 10.60 7.64
CA ILE A 40 3.61 9.56 7.15
C ILE A 40 4.66 9.21 8.21
N PRO A 41 5.27 7.99 8.16
CA PRO A 41 6.24 7.57 9.17
C PRO A 41 7.65 8.14 9.00
N TYR A 42 7.96 8.82 7.93
CA TYR A 42 9.30 9.33 7.58
C TYR A 42 9.28 10.83 7.30
N THR A 43 10.47 11.42 7.17
CA THR A 43 10.65 12.83 6.78
C THR A 43 11.23 12.89 5.36
N ALA A 44 10.51 13.53 4.45
CA ALA A 44 10.92 13.77 3.08
C ALA A 44 10.18 14.98 2.48
N GLU A 45 10.70 15.49 1.38
CA GLU A 45 10.00 16.44 0.53
C GLU A 45 9.10 15.69 -0.46
N HIS A 46 7.91 16.23 -0.69
CA HIS A 46 6.93 15.70 -1.64
C HIS A 46 6.60 16.77 -2.68
N PRO A 47 7.49 17.02 -3.67
CA PRO A 47 7.27 18.05 -4.67
C PRO A 47 6.00 17.78 -5.48
N GLY A 48 5.22 18.83 -5.75
CA GLY A 48 3.95 18.73 -6.47
C GLY A 48 2.75 18.29 -5.61
N ILE A 49 2.92 18.16 -4.29
CA ILE A 49 1.83 17.94 -3.34
C ILE A 49 1.66 19.20 -2.49
N ASP A 50 0.84 20.13 -2.97
CA ASP A 50 0.54 21.42 -2.33
C ASP A 50 -0.93 21.55 -1.89
N TYR A 51 -1.74 20.54 -2.17
CA TYR A 51 -3.18 20.52 -1.92
C TYR A 51 -3.55 19.92 -0.54
N MET A 52 -2.58 19.43 0.23
CA MET A 52 -2.77 18.88 1.58
C MET A 52 -1.59 19.20 2.49
N ASN A 53 -1.80 19.09 3.81
CA ASN A 53 -0.73 19.20 4.78
C ASN A 53 -0.09 17.84 5.05
N ILE A 54 1.23 17.71 4.90
CA ILE A 54 1.97 16.47 5.17
C ILE A 54 2.76 16.61 6.46
N TYR A 55 2.62 15.63 7.36
CA TYR A 55 3.28 15.57 8.66
C TYR A 55 4.12 14.31 8.80
N SER A 56 5.35 14.47 9.26
CA SER A 56 6.30 13.37 9.50
C SER A 56 6.24 12.91 10.94
N ALA A 57 5.92 11.64 11.16
CA ALA A 57 5.83 11.07 12.50
C ALA A 57 7.19 10.73 13.11
N THR A 58 8.23 10.53 12.29
CA THR A 58 9.59 10.26 12.73
C THR A 58 10.61 11.03 11.88
N PRO A 59 11.83 11.28 12.39
CA PRO A 59 12.90 11.89 11.60
C PRO A 59 13.62 10.90 10.66
N LEU A 60 13.07 9.71 10.43
CA LEU A 60 13.68 8.69 9.58
C LEU A 60 13.61 9.10 8.11
N PRO A 61 14.63 8.77 7.29
CA PRO A 61 14.57 9.00 5.85
C PRO A 61 13.59 8.02 5.16
N PRO A 62 13.07 8.37 3.97
CA PRO A 62 12.05 7.56 3.29
C PRO A 62 12.57 6.19 2.80
N ASN A 63 13.86 6.08 2.55
CA ASN A 63 14.53 4.84 2.14
C ASN A 63 15.10 4.02 3.31
N TYR A 64 14.63 4.28 4.52
CA TYR A 64 14.96 3.44 5.67
C TYR A 64 14.45 2.02 5.42
N HIS A 65 15.37 1.04 5.43
CA HIS A 65 15.13 -0.33 4.96
C HIS A 65 13.95 -1.04 5.65
N ASP A 66 13.60 -0.61 6.85
CA ASP A 66 12.52 -1.21 7.65
C ASP A 66 11.14 -0.56 7.42
N LEU A 67 11.05 0.49 6.58
CA LEU A 67 9.78 1.17 6.28
C LEU A 67 8.98 0.53 5.15
N GLY A 68 9.55 -0.38 4.39
CA GLY A 68 8.82 -1.04 3.30
C GLY A 68 7.64 -1.86 3.80
N ALA A 69 6.42 -1.49 3.41
CA ALA A 69 5.18 -2.20 3.75
C ALA A 69 5.19 -3.70 3.39
N TYR A 70 6.13 -4.10 2.57
CA TYR A 70 6.26 -5.42 1.97
C TYR A 70 7.64 -6.05 2.21
N ASN A 71 8.41 -5.52 3.15
CA ASN A 71 9.75 -6.05 3.44
C ASN A 71 9.63 -7.34 4.28
N ASN A 72 9.62 -8.47 3.58
CA ASN A 72 9.66 -9.81 4.16
C ASN A 72 11.11 -10.26 4.38
N GLY A 73 11.90 -9.51 5.15
CA GLY A 73 13.23 -9.94 5.58
C GLY A 73 13.18 -11.37 6.15
N SER A 74 14.28 -12.13 5.99
CA SER A 74 14.38 -13.50 6.52
C SER A 74 14.09 -13.53 8.02
N GLU A 75 13.64 -14.69 8.57
CA GLU A 75 13.43 -14.82 10.02
C GLU A 75 14.69 -14.47 10.82
N GLU A 76 15.86 -14.76 10.27
CA GLU A 76 17.17 -14.49 10.86
C GLU A 76 17.48 -12.98 10.91
N ASP A 77 17.09 -12.22 9.88
CA ASP A 77 17.18 -10.75 9.86
C ASP A 77 16.22 -10.11 10.88
N ARG A 78 15.05 -10.73 11.10
CA ARG A 78 14.04 -10.27 12.07
C ARG A 78 14.45 -10.50 13.53
N GLU A 79 15.15 -11.60 13.84
CA GLU A 79 15.62 -11.87 15.18
C GLU A 79 16.82 -11.00 15.58
N ASN A 80 17.71 -10.70 14.61
CA ASN A 80 18.90 -9.88 14.84
C ASN A 80 18.62 -8.37 14.92
N ALA A 81 17.45 -7.91 14.48
CA ALA A 81 17.09 -6.50 14.35
C ALA A 81 16.10 -6.02 15.43
N LYS A 82 15.96 -6.72 16.56
CA LYS A 82 15.08 -6.29 17.65
C LYS A 82 15.67 -5.08 18.37
N ASP A 83 14.81 -4.08 18.67
CA ASP A 83 15.19 -2.93 19.49
C ASP A 83 15.38 -3.32 20.99
N GLU A 84 15.73 -2.33 21.82
CA GLU A 84 15.87 -2.50 23.29
C GLU A 84 14.61 -3.05 23.99
N TYR A 85 13.45 -3.02 23.33
CA TYR A 85 12.17 -3.56 23.83
C TYR A 85 11.81 -4.90 23.16
N GLY A 86 12.72 -5.50 22.37
CA GLY A 86 12.47 -6.75 21.66
C GLY A 86 11.52 -6.62 20.46
N LEU A 87 11.25 -5.40 20.00
CA LEU A 87 10.39 -5.14 18.85
C LEU A 87 11.20 -5.23 17.55
N SER A 88 10.59 -5.76 16.50
CA SER A 88 11.15 -5.62 15.16
C SER A 88 11.21 -4.12 14.77
N PRO A 89 12.13 -3.72 13.89
CA PRO A 89 12.25 -2.33 13.45
C PRO A 89 10.93 -1.73 12.95
N MET A 90 10.15 -2.49 12.18
CA MET A 90 8.83 -2.09 11.71
C MET A 90 7.88 -1.77 12.89
N ARG A 91 7.83 -2.63 13.90
CA ARG A 91 6.98 -2.41 15.10
C ARG A 91 7.42 -1.21 15.91
N ALA A 92 8.72 -0.95 15.98
CA ALA A 92 9.26 0.24 16.64
C ALA A 92 8.81 1.52 15.92
N VAL A 93 8.81 1.52 14.57
CA VAL A 93 8.29 2.63 13.76
C VAL A 93 6.79 2.81 13.96
N GLN A 94 5.98 1.73 13.88
CA GLN A 94 4.53 1.79 14.13
C GLN A 94 4.21 2.37 15.51
N ARG A 95 4.96 1.97 16.55
CA ARG A 95 4.78 2.50 17.89
C ARG A 95 5.09 4.00 17.97
N ARG A 96 6.16 4.47 17.32
CA ARG A 96 6.48 5.91 17.22
C ARG A 96 5.41 6.66 16.46
N TYR A 97 4.93 6.09 15.36
CA TYR A 97 3.85 6.63 14.56
C TYR A 97 2.58 6.82 15.40
N GLY A 98 2.13 5.81 16.12
CA GLY A 98 0.97 5.90 17.02
C GLY A 98 1.15 6.93 18.14
N LYS A 99 2.37 7.04 18.74
CA LYS A 99 2.69 8.09 19.72
C LYS A 99 2.59 9.49 19.13
N TYR A 100 3.05 9.67 17.89
CA TYR A 100 2.95 10.95 17.19
C TYR A 100 1.48 11.31 16.93
N VAL A 101 0.69 10.38 16.38
CA VAL A 101 -0.74 10.58 16.13
C VAL A 101 -1.47 10.94 17.43
N ARG A 102 -1.20 10.24 18.53
CA ARG A 102 -1.74 10.57 19.87
C ARG A 102 -1.45 12.01 20.30
N LYS A 103 -0.25 12.53 20.00
CA LYS A 103 0.12 13.90 20.31
C LYS A 103 -0.56 14.88 19.34
N PHE A 104 -0.60 14.53 18.07
CA PHE A 104 -1.14 15.36 16.99
C PHE A 104 -2.62 15.69 17.22
N VAL A 105 -3.43 14.67 17.48
CA VAL A 105 -4.89 14.82 17.62
C VAL A 105 -5.33 15.58 18.88
N LYS A 106 -4.43 15.87 19.83
CA LYS A 106 -4.75 16.74 20.98
C LYS A 106 -5.07 18.17 20.54
N ASN A 107 -4.46 18.62 19.43
CA ASN A 107 -4.61 19.98 18.92
C ASN A 107 -5.27 20.03 17.53
N HIS A 108 -5.62 18.88 16.97
CA HIS A 108 -6.19 18.75 15.63
C HIS A 108 -7.42 17.84 15.72
N GLN A 109 -8.60 18.43 15.58
CA GLN A 109 -9.87 17.71 15.62
C GLN A 109 -10.34 17.43 14.19
N PRO A 110 -10.21 16.18 13.67
CA PRO A 110 -10.71 15.83 12.36
C PRO A 110 -12.22 15.54 12.40
N ASP A 111 -12.88 15.71 11.26
CA ASP A 111 -14.26 15.27 11.06
C ASP A 111 -14.33 13.75 10.81
N ALA A 112 -13.25 13.17 10.23
CA ALA A 112 -13.10 11.74 10.00
C ALA A 112 -11.61 11.34 10.01
N ILE A 113 -11.35 10.07 10.34
CA ILE A 113 -10.02 9.44 10.32
C ILE A 113 -10.03 8.41 9.21
N HIS A 114 -9.03 8.44 8.32
CA HIS A 114 -8.89 7.52 7.20
C HIS A 114 -7.53 6.81 7.28
N ALA A 115 -7.53 5.55 7.69
CA ALA A 115 -6.33 4.74 7.88
C ALA A 115 -6.15 3.74 6.74
N HIS A 116 -4.93 3.69 6.16
CA HIS A 116 -4.58 2.88 5.01
C HIS A 116 -3.73 1.66 5.41
N ASP A 117 -4.28 0.48 5.22
CA ASP A 117 -3.70 -0.83 5.52
C ASP A 117 -3.28 -1.02 7.00
N TRP A 118 -2.84 -2.23 7.32
CA TRP A 118 -2.50 -2.68 8.66
C TRP A 118 -1.46 -1.82 9.39
N LEU A 119 -0.55 -1.21 8.63
CA LEU A 119 0.52 -0.37 9.17
C LEU A 119 0.01 0.86 9.94
N THR A 120 -1.18 1.34 9.62
CA THR A 120 -1.77 2.56 10.19
C THR A 120 -2.99 2.29 11.07
N MET A 121 -3.52 1.06 11.09
CA MET A 121 -4.75 0.72 11.81
C MET A 121 -4.68 1.02 13.30
N GLU A 122 -3.60 0.64 13.98
CA GLU A 122 -3.42 0.93 15.41
C GLU A 122 -3.41 2.44 15.71
N ALA A 123 -2.78 3.23 14.84
CA ALA A 123 -2.80 4.69 14.96
C ALA A 123 -4.18 5.28 14.68
N GLY A 124 -4.94 4.70 13.76
CA GLY A 124 -6.33 5.04 13.48
C GLY A 124 -7.23 4.79 14.71
N ILE A 125 -7.07 3.65 15.37
CA ILE A 125 -7.80 3.34 16.62
C ILE A 125 -7.45 4.38 17.71
N ILE A 126 -6.17 4.69 17.90
CA ILE A 126 -5.73 5.71 18.85
C ILE A 126 -6.37 7.05 18.57
N ALA A 127 -6.41 7.49 17.30
CA ALA A 127 -7.02 8.75 16.91
C ALA A 127 -8.53 8.75 17.19
N LYS A 128 -9.24 7.67 16.83
CA LYS A 128 -10.67 7.50 17.12
C LYS A 128 -10.99 7.59 18.61
N GLU A 129 -10.25 6.85 19.45
CA GLU A 129 -10.44 6.87 20.91
C GLU A 129 -10.27 8.26 21.53
N MET A 130 -9.36 9.05 20.97
CA MET A 130 -9.05 10.38 21.51
C MET A 130 -9.96 11.48 21.02
N THR A 131 -10.47 11.37 19.80
CA THR A 131 -11.23 12.45 19.15
C THR A 131 -12.73 12.17 19.09
N GLY A 132 -13.13 10.89 19.13
CA GLY A 132 -14.50 10.46 18.85
C GLY A 132 -14.89 10.53 17.39
N ALA A 133 -13.98 10.95 16.48
CA ALA A 133 -14.23 11.00 15.05
C ALA A 133 -14.37 9.59 14.46
N PRO A 134 -15.21 9.37 13.43
CA PRO A 134 -15.37 8.08 12.80
C PRO A 134 -14.08 7.62 12.12
N LEU A 135 -13.78 6.34 12.30
CA LEU A 135 -12.62 5.67 11.68
C LEU A 135 -13.06 4.92 10.42
N ILE A 136 -12.50 5.32 9.29
CA ILE A 136 -12.56 4.60 8.03
C ILE A 136 -11.25 3.83 7.87
N VAL A 137 -11.31 2.51 7.70
CA VAL A 137 -10.15 1.69 7.36
C VAL A 137 -10.20 1.34 5.88
N HIS A 138 -9.16 1.70 5.14
CA HIS A 138 -9.03 1.39 3.73
C HIS A 138 -8.05 0.24 3.53
N VAL A 139 -8.54 -0.87 2.98
CA VAL A 139 -7.78 -2.10 2.78
C VAL A 139 -7.36 -2.20 1.31
N HIS A 140 -6.06 -2.00 1.05
CA HIS A 140 -5.45 -2.19 -0.26
C HIS A 140 -5.01 -3.63 -0.48
N ALA A 141 -4.60 -4.32 0.58
CA ALA A 141 -4.31 -5.74 0.61
C ALA A 141 -4.36 -6.26 2.06
N THR A 142 -4.88 -7.45 2.26
CA THR A 142 -4.81 -8.15 3.54
C THR A 142 -3.53 -9.00 3.63
N GLU A 143 -3.22 -9.52 4.80
CA GLU A 143 -2.13 -10.48 4.96
C GLU A 143 -2.40 -11.77 4.18
N PHE A 144 -3.65 -12.16 3.99
CA PHE A 144 -4.01 -13.28 3.12
C PHE A 144 -3.62 -13.03 1.66
N ASP A 145 -3.74 -11.80 1.17
CA ASP A 145 -3.28 -11.43 -0.18
C ASP A 145 -1.75 -11.42 -0.28
N ARG A 146 -1.06 -10.97 0.78
CA ARG A 146 0.40 -10.84 0.80
C ARG A 146 1.12 -12.17 0.97
N SER A 147 0.58 -13.06 1.80
CA SER A 147 1.18 -14.36 2.09
C SER A 147 0.95 -15.40 0.98
N GLY A 148 -0.02 -15.17 0.09
CA GLY A 148 -0.41 -16.13 -0.93
C GLY A 148 -1.01 -17.39 -0.31
N GLU A 149 -0.42 -18.57 -0.61
CA GLU A 149 -0.87 -19.86 -0.06
C GLU A 149 -0.31 -20.18 1.34
N GLN A 150 0.49 -19.26 1.92
CA GLN A 150 1.08 -19.43 3.25
C GLN A 150 0.14 -18.89 4.33
N SER A 151 0.35 -19.32 5.58
CA SER A 151 -0.47 -18.91 6.72
C SER A 151 -0.36 -17.41 7.06
N GLY A 152 0.62 -16.70 6.48
CA GLY A 152 0.86 -15.30 6.76
C GLY A 152 1.49 -15.04 8.14
N ASN A 153 1.60 -13.77 8.51
CA ASN A 153 2.14 -13.34 9.79
C ASN A 153 1.00 -13.21 10.82
N PRO A 154 0.98 -14.00 11.90
CA PRO A 154 -0.10 -13.96 12.90
C PRO A 154 -0.28 -12.58 13.54
N LEU A 155 0.81 -11.82 13.76
CA LEU A 155 0.74 -10.47 14.31
C LEU A 155 0.03 -9.51 13.36
N VAL A 156 0.29 -9.64 12.06
CA VAL A 156 -0.38 -8.79 11.06
C VAL A 156 -1.86 -9.12 11.00
N HIS A 157 -2.22 -10.40 11.02
CA HIS A 157 -3.63 -10.83 11.11
C HIS A 157 -4.34 -10.26 12.34
N GLU A 158 -3.66 -10.24 13.49
CA GLU A 158 -4.23 -9.67 14.72
C GLU A 158 -4.47 -8.17 14.59
N ILE A 159 -3.51 -7.42 14.04
CA ILE A 159 -3.65 -5.96 13.82
C ILE A 159 -4.78 -5.68 12.82
N GLU A 160 -4.85 -6.42 11.72
CA GLU A 160 -5.92 -6.31 10.73
C GLU A 160 -7.28 -6.62 11.37
N GLN A 161 -7.39 -7.71 12.13
CA GLN A 161 -8.62 -8.07 12.84
C GLN A 161 -9.10 -6.95 13.76
N GLN A 162 -8.19 -6.40 14.57
CA GLN A 162 -8.52 -5.29 15.48
C GLN A 162 -8.92 -4.02 14.72
N GLY A 163 -8.16 -3.64 13.69
CA GLY A 163 -8.44 -2.47 12.86
C GLY A 163 -9.81 -2.54 12.20
N LEU A 164 -10.12 -3.69 11.60
CA LEU A 164 -11.40 -3.93 10.92
C LEU A 164 -12.58 -3.94 11.89
N LEU A 165 -12.43 -4.53 13.09
CA LEU A 165 -13.46 -4.53 14.12
C LEU A 165 -13.75 -3.12 14.64
N MET A 166 -12.70 -2.33 14.89
CA MET A 166 -12.81 -0.97 15.46
C MET A 166 -13.23 0.10 14.44
N ALA A 167 -13.09 -0.15 13.14
CA ALA A 167 -13.54 0.77 12.09
C ALA A 167 -15.05 1.00 12.15
N ASP A 168 -15.52 2.21 11.82
CA ASP A 168 -16.94 2.52 11.61
C ASP A 168 -17.39 2.15 10.20
N ARG A 169 -16.48 2.30 9.24
CA ARG A 169 -16.63 1.86 7.85
C ARG A 169 -15.30 1.28 7.35
N ILE A 170 -15.41 0.38 6.39
CA ILE A 170 -14.27 -0.24 5.73
C ILE A 170 -14.43 -0.01 4.24
N ILE A 171 -13.34 0.43 3.61
CA ILE A 171 -13.24 0.50 2.15
C ILE A 171 -12.35 -0.65 1.71
N ALA A 172 -12.86 -1.48 0.80
CA ALA A 172 -12.10 -2.53 0.14
C ALA A 172 -11.86 -2.13 -1.33
N VAL A 173 -10.66 -2.34 -1.84
CA VAL A 173 -10.30 -1.94 -3.22
C VAL A 173 -10.89 -2.84 -4.31
N SER A 174 -11.54 -3.94 -3.93
CA SER A 174 -12.21 -4.86 -4.86
C SER A 174 -13.23 -5.74 -4.14
N GLU A 175 -14.14 -6.35 -4.92
CA GLU A 175 -15.06 -7.37 -4.39
C GLU A 175 -14.30 -8.57 -3.80
N ILE A 176 -13.19 -8.98 -4.41
CA ILE A 176 -12.34 -10.07 -3.88
C ILE A 176 -11.79 -9.70 -2.51
N THR A 177 -11.28 -8.48 -2.33
CA THR A 177 -10.80 -8.01 -1.03
C THR A 177 -11.93 -8.00 0.01
N LYS A 178 -13.13 -7.55 -0.38
CA LYS A 178 -14.32 -7.60 0.48
C LYS A 178 -14.66 -9.02 0.89
N GLU A 179 -14.68 -9.97 -0.05
CA GLU A 179 -14.95 -11.38 0.24
C GLU A 179 -13.93 -11.97 1.22
N ILE A 180 -12.63 -11.66 1.05
CA ILE A 180 -11.57 -12.07 1.97
C ILE A 180 -11.83 -11.52 3.38
N ILE A 181 -12.18 -10.24 3.50
CA ILE A 181 -12.46 -9.60 4.79
C ILE A 181 -13.68 -10.26 5.47
N VAL A 182 -14.76 -10.48 4.74
CA VAL A 182 -15.96 -11.14 5.27
C VAL A 182 -15.65 -12.56 5.73
N LYS A 183 -14.98 -13.34 4.88
CA LYS A 183 -14.73 -14.76 5.11
C LYS A 183 -13.72 -15.01 6.22
N ASN A 184 -12.60 -14.28 6.22
CA ASN A 184 -11.46 -14.61 7.06
C ASN A 184 -11.41 -13.79 8.36
N TYR A 185 -11.93 -12.55 8.33
CA TYR A 185 -11.99 -11.68 9.51
C TYR A 185 -13.39 -11.60 10.11
N HIS A 186 -14.39 -12.27 9.51
CA HIS A 186 -15.78 -12.33 9.99
C HIS A 186 -16.43 -10.95 10.18
N ILE A 187 -16.07 -9.99 9.34
CA ILE A 187 -16.63 -8.65 9.36
C ILE A 187 -17.97 -8.64 8.60
N PRO A 188 -19.04 -8.03 9.16
CA PRO A 188 -20.32 -7.90 8.49
C PRO A 188 -20.20 -7.17 7.15
N PRO A 189 -20.76 -7.71 6.04
CA PRO A 189 -20.60 -7.15 4.70
C PRO A 189 -21.18 -5.74 4.54
N GLU A 190 -22.17 -5.36 5.34
CA GLU A 190 -22.78 -4.01 5.37
C GLU A 190 -21.83 -2.94 5.92
N LYS A 191 -20.76 -3.33 6.60
CA LYS A 191 -19.71 -2.43 7.08
C LYS A 191 -18.69 -2.11 6.00
N ILE A 192 -18.69 -2.86 4.89
CA ILE A 192 -17.66 -2.82 3.85
C ILE A 192 -18.23 -2.26 2.55
N GLU A 193 -17.66 -1.14 2.09
CA GLU A 193 -17.89 -0.54 0.79
C GLU A 193 -16.77 -0.93 -0.17
N VAL A 194 -17.09 -1.18 -1.44
CA VAL A 194 -16.08 -1.43 -2.47
C VAL A 194 -15.85 -0.16 -3.26
N VAL A 195 -14.60 0.33 -3.22
CA VAL A 195 -14.17 1.50 -4.01
C VAL A 195 -12.89 1.12 -4.75
N TYR A 196 -12.98 0.97 -6.06
CA TYR A 196 -11.84 0.61 -6.90
C TYR A 196 -10.81 1.74 -6.96
N ASN A 197 -9.53 1.36 -6.95
CA ASN A 197 -8.47 2.33 -7.21
C ASN A 197 -8.59 2.89 -8.64
N ALA A 198 -8.32 4.18 -8.77
CA ALA A 198 -8.28 4.87 -10.05
C ALA A 198 -7.02 5.74 -10.15
N ILE A 199 -6.68 6.13 -11.36
CA ILE A 199 -5.59 7.06 -11.67
C ILE A 199 -6.09 8.16 -12.59
N ASP A 200 -5.55 9.36 -12.43
CA ASP A 200 -5.73 10.42 -13.40
C ASP A 200 -4.78 10.19 -14.58
N LEU A 201 -5.34 9.98 -15.78
CA LEU A 201 -4.53 9.77 -16.97
C LEU A 201 -3.68 10.99 -17.35
N ALA A 202 -4.06 12.18 -16.90
CA ALA A 202 -3.28 13.40 -17.09
C ALA A 202 -1.98 13.42 -16.27
N ASP A 203 -1.92 12.63 -15.18
CA ASP A 203 -0.72 12.51 -14.35
C ASP A 203 0.31 11.50 -14.91
N LEU A 204 -0.04 10.78 -15.98
CA LEU A 204 0.89 9.82 -16.57
C LEU A 204 2.00 10.58 -17.32
N PRO A 205 3.28 10.18 -17.13
CA PRO A 205 4.36 10.75 -17.90
C PRO A 205 4.17 10.49 -19.40
N PRO A 206 4.64 11.37 -20.27
CA PRO A 206 4.58 11.14 -21.71
C PRO A 206 5.34 9.85 -22.08
N HIS A 207 4.84 9.11 -23.06
CA HIS A 207 5.50 7.91 -23.54
C HIS A 207 6.86 8.21 -24.17
N GLU A 208 7.89 7.51 -23.72
CA GLU A 208 9.22 7.54 -24.31
C GLU A 208 9.34 6.50 -25.43
N TYR A 209 8.77 6.81 -26.60
CA TYR A 209 8.81 5.91 -27.76
C TYR A 209 10.21 5.68 -28.32
N ASP A 210 11.20 6.47 -27.87
CA ASP A 210 12.59 6.36 -28.30
C ASP A 210 13.47 5.46 -27.42
N ALA A 211 12.91 4.92 -26.34
CA ALA A 211 13.65 3.97 -25.49
C ALA A 211 14.07 2.73 -26.30
N SER A 212 15.31 2.29 -26.13
CA SER A 212 15.90 1.16 -26.86
C SER A 212 15.09 -0.13 -26.71
N THR A 213 14.59 -0.39 -25.48
CA THR A 213 13.75 -1.54 -25.20
C THR A 213 12.41 -1.45 -25.95
N TYR A 214 11.78 -0.28 -25.99
CA TYR A 214 10.55 -0.07 -26.73
C TYR A 214 10.75 -0.36 -28.23
N ARG A 215 11.79 0.22 -28.86
CA ARG A 215 12.10 -0.01 -30.27
C ARG A 215 12.34 -1.49 -30.56
N TYR A 216 13.11 -2.17 -29.74
CA TYR A 216 13.37 -3.60 -29.87
C TYR A 216 12.09 -4.43 -29.82
N LEU A 217 11.19 -4.15 -28.88
CA LEU A 217 9.90 -4.84 -28.79
C LEU A 217 8.99 -4.56 -29.98
N GLU A 218 8.99 -3.33 -30.50
CA GLU A 218 8.22 -2.96 -31.71
C GLU A 218 8.77 -3.67 -32.97
N GLU A 219 10.09 -3.85 -33.10
CA GLU A 219 10.69 -4.63 -34.19
C GLU A 219 10.24 -6.09 -34.10
N LEU A 220 10.32 -6.70 -32.92
CA LEU A 220 9.83 -8.07 -32.72
C LEU A 220 8.34 -8.23 -33.10
N LYS A 221 7.49 -7.28 -32.75
CA LYS A 221 6.07 -7.30 -33.16
C LYS A 221 5.92 -7.22 -34.69
N LYS A 222 6.72 -6.39 -35.38
CA LYS A 222 6.73 -6.31 -36.87
C LYS A 222 7.14 -7.63 -37.50
N ASP A 223 8.04 -8.38 -36.84
CA ASP A 223 8.48 -9.70 -37.27
C ASP A 223 7.49 -10.82 -36.90
N GLY A 224 6.33 -10.44 -36.36
CA GLY A 224 5.22 -11.35 -36.03
C GLY A 224 5.35 -12.03 -34.68
N TYR A 225 6.20 -11.54 -33.79
CA TYR A 225 6.27 -12.04 -32.42
C TYR A 225 5.13 -11.50 -31.54
N THR A 226 4.59 -12.36 -30.70
CA THR A 226 3.71 -11.95 -29.60
C THR A 226 4.56 -11.60 -28.40
N VAL A 227 4.45 -10.36 -27.90
CA VAL A 227 5.15 -9.90 -26.69
C VAL A 227 4.22 -10.03 -25.50
N VAL A 228 4.64 -10.83 -24.50
CA VAL A 228 3.92 -11.00 -23.22
C VAL A 228 4.79 -10.42 -22.11
N GLY A 229 4.29 -9.37 -21.44
CA GLY A 229 5.02 -8.67 -20.38
C GLY A 229 4.45 -8.94 -19.00
N ALA A 230 5.34 -9.06 -18.01
CA ALA A 230 5.01 -8.95 -16.59
C ALA A 230 5.88 -7.83 -15.99
N LEU A 231 5.21 -6.74 -15.59
CA LEU A 231 5.83 -5.59 -14.92
C LEU A 231 5.38 -5.59 -13.47
N THR A 232 6.28 -5.99 -12.54
CA THR A 232 5.88 -6.16 -11.14
C THR A 232 7.10 -6.35 -10.24
N ARG A 233 6.95 -6.05 -8.94
CA ARG A 233 7.97 -6.38 -7.95
C ARG A 233 8.26 -7.87 -7.89
N LEU A 234 9.54 -8.23 -7.68
CA LEU A 234 9.99 -9.63 -7.61
C LEU A 234 9.66 -10.24 -6.22
N THR A 235 8.37 -10.42 -5.93
CA THR A 235 7.87 -10.96 -4.66
C THR A 235 7.03 -12.21 -4.88
N VAL A 236 6.91 -13.05 -3.84
CA VAL A 236 6.08 -14.27 -3.86
C VAL A 236 4.62 -13.95 -4.19
N GLN A 237 4.07 -12.87 -3.63
CA GLN A 237 2.73 -12.36 -3.88
C GLN A 237 2.40 -12.20 -5.37
N LYS A 238 3.40 -11.85 -6.20
CA LYS A 238 3.22 -11.61 -7.63
C LYS A 238 3.24 -12.87 -8.50
N GLY A 239 3.44 -14.04 -7.89
CA GLY A 239 3.32 -15.32 -8.55
C GLY A 239 4.31 -15.55 -9.70
N LEU A 240 5.50 -14.93 -9.66
CA LEU A 240 6.48 -15.00 -10.76
C LEU A 240 6.94 -16.43 -11.07
N THR A 241 6.97 -17.31 -10.07
CA THR A 241 7.28 -18.73 -10.29
C THR A 241 6.25 -19.39 -11.22
N TYR A 242 4.97 -19.04 -11.06
CA TYR A 242 3.91 -19.53 -11.95
C TYR A 242 4.03 -18.92 -13.35
N PHE A 243 4.34 -17.62 -13.43
CA PHE A 243 4.58 -16.95 -14.71
C PHE A 243 5.72 -17.63 -15.49
N VAL A 244 6.89 -17.85 -14.86
CA VAL A 244 8.04 -18.50 -15.51
C VAL A 244 7.72 -19.93 -15.95
N ARG A 245 7.01 -20.70 -15.12
CA ARG A 245 6.58 -22.06 -15.51
C ARG A 245 5.58 -22.07 -16.66
N ALA A 246 4.63 -21.13 -16.67
CA ALA A 246 3.70 -20.96 -17.79
C ALA A 246 4.42 -20.51 -19.06
N ALA A 247 5.37 -19.57 -18.91
CA ALA A 247 6.24 -19.09 -19.97
C ALA A 247 7.02 -20.23 -20.65
N ALA A 248 7.66 -21.09 -19.88
CA ALA A 248 8.38 -22.27 -20.42
C ALA A 248 7.45 -23.14 -21.28
N LYS A 249 6.25 -23.45 -20.78
CA LYS A 249 5.27 -24.23 -21.53
C LYS A 249 4.76 -23.54 -22.80
N ALA A 250 4.69 -22.22 -22.80
CA ALA A 250 4.30 -21.45 -23.97
C ALA A 250 5.40 -21.47 -25.05
N LEU A 251 6.67 -21.30 -24.65
CA LEU A 251 7.83 -21.37 -25.55
C LEU A 251 7.98 -22.73 -26.23
N ASP A 252 7.59 -23.82 -25.56
CA ASP A 252 7.57 -25.17 -26.15
C ASP A 252 6.54 -25.30 -27.29
N LYS A 253 5.51 -24.46 -27.34
CA LYS A 253 4.39 -24.55 -28.27
C LYS A 253 4.40 -23.50 -29.38
N TYR A 254 4.98 -22.36 -29.11
CA TYR A 254 4.92 -21.18 -29.95
C TYR A 254 6.31 -20.65 -30.26
N GLU A 255 6.71 -20.69 -31.52
CA GLU A 255 8.03 -20.23 -31.96
C GLU A 255 8.20 -18.70 -31.90
N LYS A 256 7.10 -17.96 -32.12
CA LYS A 256 7.12 -16.49 -32.17
C LYS A 256 6.46 -15.85 -30.93
N ILE A 257 7.03 -16.14 -29.76
CA ILE A 257 6.62 -15.50 -28.51
C ILE A 257 7.86 -14.98 -27.78
N VAL A 258 7.76 -13.79 -27.21
CA VAL A 258 8.78 -13.18 -26.35
C VAL A 258 8.15 -12.82 -25.03
N LEU A 259 8.86 -13.18 -23.97
CA LEU A 259 8.44 -12.93 -22.59
C LEU A 259 9.34 -11.88 -21.96
N VAL A 260 8.75 -10.80 -21.46
CA VAL A 260 9.46 -9.68 -20.83
C VAL A 260 9.08 -9.65 -19.36
N LEU A 261 10.07 -9.72 -18.50
CA LEU A 261 9.91 -9.57 -17.06
C LEU A 261 10.70 -8.34 -16.62
N SER A 262 10.01 -7.39 -15.99
CA SER A 262 10.61 -6.19 -15.41
C SER A 262 10.06 -5.94 -14.02
N GLY A 263 10.95 -5.53 -13.08
CA GLY A 263 10.58 -5.26 -11.70
C GLY A 263 11.69 -4.64 -10.87
#